data_fbd8b62c447284b7016f3e2f61fd5239
#
_entry.id   fbd8b62c447284b7016f3e2f61fd5239
#
_cell.length_a   1.000
_cell.length_b   1.000
_cell.length_c   1.000
_cell.angle_alpha   90.00
_cell.angle_beta   90.00
_cell.angle_gamma   90.00
#
_symmetry.space_group_name_H-M   'P 1'
#
loop_
_entity.id
_entity.type
_entity.pdbx_description
1 polymer ?
#
loop_
_entity_poly.entity_id
_entity_poly.type
_entity_poly.pdbx_seq_one_letter_code
_entity_poly.pdbx_strand_id
1 'polypeptide(L)'
;MLRLILSALCFAQSVFSVEIIAHRGASFDAPENTLAAMNLAWEQNADAIELDLWLSRDGRLVVFHDADAKRIAGVPRKIADLTWAEVQQLDAGSWKNAQFKGERIPTLEFILMTIPKGRRAVLEIKCGPEIVPELKRVLAASKRSPRELAIISFNFESLKASRETFPEIEHYFLHSYKKDPATGKFPELKPLIARAQAARFHGLNLHFDWPVDDRFVREVKSAGLKMLVWTVNDAAVAKRLASAGVDAITTDRPGWLREQLR
;
A
#
# COMPACT_ATOMS: atom_id res chain seq x y z
N MET A 1 -40.66 -48.11 -14.72
CA MET A 1 -40.46 -46.91 -13.87
C MET A 1 -39.00 -46.52 -13.89
N LEU A 2 -38.67 -45.54 -14.71
CA LEU A 2 -37.31 -45.02 -14.89
C LEU A 2 -37.10 -43.80 -14.02
N ARG A 3 -36.24 -43.88 -12.96
CA ARG A 3 -35.94 -42.76 -12.10
C ARG A 3 -34.82 -41.94 -12.74
N LEU A 4 -35.16 -40.74 -13.21
CA LEU A 4 -34.18 -39.72 -13.58
C LEU A 4 -33.52 -39.20 -12.27
N ILE A 5 -32.21 -39.40 -12.16
CA ILE A 5 -31.39 -38.74 -11.14
C ILE A 5 -30.92 -37.43 -11.76
N LEU A 6 -31.50 -36.30 -11.35
CA LEU A 6 -30.98 -34.96 -11.66
C LEU A 6 -29.77 -34.71 -10.76
N SER A 7 -28.57 -34.80 -11.32
CA SER A 7 -27.34 -34.33 -10.67
C SER A 7 -27.29 -32.81 -10.76
N ALA A 8 -27.54 -32.11 -9.65
CA ALA A 8 -27.27 -30.69 -9.54
C ALA A 8 -25.76 -30.48 -9.48
N LEU A 9 -25.18 -30.01 -10.57
CA LEU A 9 -23.82 -29.47 -10.55
C LEU A 9 -23.85 -28.16 -9.75
N CYS A 10 -23.42 -28.22 -8.49
CA CYS A 10 -23.04 -27.05 -7.73
C CYS A 10 -21.75 -26.49 -8.33
N PHE A 11 -21.88 -25.43 -9.14
CA PHE A 11 -20.74 -24.59 -9.49
C PHE A 11 -20.31 -23.89 -8.19
N ALA A 12 -19.27 -24.38 -7.55
CA ALA A 12 -18.57 -23.62 -6.53
C ALA A 12 -17.97 -22.38 -7.23
N GLN A 13 -18.63 -21.25 -7.13
CA GLN A 13 -18.00 -19.96 -7.43
C GLN A 13 -16.81 -19.83 -6.50
N SER A 14 -15.61 -19.97 -7.04
CA SER A 14 -14.40 -19.57 -6.30
C SER A 14 -14.51 -18.06 -6.07
N VAL A 15 -14.92 -17.69 -4.88
CA VAL A 15 -14.85 -16.31 -4.40
C VAL A 15 -13.37 -16.00 -4.28
N PHE A 16 -12.77 -15.45 -5.33
CA PHE A 16 -11.46 -14.85 -5.23
C PHE A 16 -11.59 -13.65 -4.30
N SER A 17 -11.24 -13.86 -3.04
CA SER A 17 -11.23 -12.81 -2.05
C SER A 17 -10.11 -11.83 -2.42
N VAL A 18 -10.49 -10.63 -2.87
CA VAL A 18 -9.54 -9.52 -3.10
C VAL A 18 -8.88 -9.15 -1.77
N GLU A 19 -7.55 -8.97 -1.76
CA GLU A 19 -6.81 -8.55 -0.56
C GLU A 19 -7.20 -7.10 -0.21
N ILE A 20 -7.52 -6.83 1.05
CA ILE A 20 -7.86 -5.50 1.55
C ILE A 20 -6.65 -4.93 2.30
N ILE A 21 -6.08 -3.85 1.75
CA ILE A 21 -4.93 -3.14 2.29
C ILE A 21 -5.42 -1.85 2.96
N ALA A 22 -5.08 -1.66 4.24
CA ALA A 22 -5.42 -0.47 4.99
C ALA A 22 -4.40 0.65 4.69
N HIS A 23 -4.84 1.70 3.97
CA HIS A 23 -4.04 2.84 3.54
C HIS A 23 -3.60 3.70 4.71
N ARG A 24 -2.29 3.69 5.02
CA ARG A 24 -1.71 4.35 6.19
C ARG A 24 -2.35 3.87 7.51
N GLY A 25 -2.77 2.58 7.53
CA GLY A 25 -3.63 2.01 8.56
C GLY A 25 -5.12 2.27 8.32
N ALA A 26 -5.96 2.17 9.36
CA ALA A 26 -7.37 2.56 9.29
C ALA A 26 -7.51 4.10 9.36
N SER A 27 -6.97 4.79 8.34
CA SER A 27 -6.75 6.24 8.35
C SER A 27 -8.02 7.08 8.29
N PHE A 28 -9.17 6.48 7.96
CA PHE A 28 -10.46 7.17 8.08
C PHE A 28 -10.84 7.40 9.56
N ASP A 29 -10.57 6.45 10.43
CA ASP A 29 -11.00 6.46 11.83
C ASP A 29 -9.89 6.90 12.80
N ALA A 30 -8.61 6.69 12.46
CA ALA A 30 -7.44 7.02 13.26
C ALA A 30 -6.43 7.89 12.48
N PRO A 31 -5.48 8.58 13.14
CA PRO A 31 -4.49 9.40 12.44
C PRO A 31 -3.57 8.53 11.57
N GLU A 32 -3.44 8.91 10.29
CA GLU A 32 -2.65 8.18 9.29
C GLU A 32 -1.21 7.92 9.74
N ASN A 33 -0.65 6.77 9.35
CA ASN A 33 0.76 6.43 9.60
C ASN A 33 1.17 6.37 11.08
N THR A 34 0.24 6.14 12.00
CA THR A 34 0.49 5.99 13.44
C THR A 34 0.26 4.56 13.93
N LEU A 35 0.77 4.24 15.12
CA LEU A 35 0.48 2.95 15.75
C LEU A 35 -1.01 2.76 16.01
N ALA A 36 -1.73 3.83 16.37
CA ALA A 36 -3.18 3.79 16.55
C ALA A 36 -3.91 3.35 15.28
N ALA A 37 -3.55 3.92 14.11
CA ALA A 37 -4.17 3.55 12.83
C ALA A 37 -3.81 2.11 12.41
N MET A 38 -2.58 1.66 12.64
CA MET A 38 -2.16 0.30 12.29
C MET A 38 -2.85 -0.75 13.16
N ASN A 39 -2.92 -0.54 14.47
CA ASN A 39 -3.61 -1.45 15.37
C ASN A 39 -5.10 -1.52 15.06
N LEU A 40 -5.75 -0.38 14.81
CA LEU A 40 -7.16 -0.33 14.41
C LEU A 40 -7.41 -1.07 13.09
N ALA A 41 -6.48 -1.00 12.13
CA ALA A 41 -6.60 -1.75 10.88
C ALA A 41 -6.62 -3.27 11.12
N TRP A 42 -5.82 -3.76 12.06
CA TRP A 42 -5.85 -5.17 12.46
C TRP A 42 -7.15 -5.56 13.15
N GLU A 43 -7.67 -4.72 14.04
CA GLU A 43 -8.98 -4.92 14.69
C GLU A 43 -10.12 -4.95 13.66
N GLN A 44 -10.02 -4.15 12.61
CA GLN A 44 -10.94 -4.11 11.47
C GLN A 44 -10.68 -5.23 10.44
N ASN A 45 -9.83 -6.22 10.76
CA ASN A 45 -9.51 -7.37 9.90
C ASN A 45 -8.92 -7.02 8.53
N ALA A 46 -8.11 -5.98 8.41
CA ALA A 46 -7.32 -5.75 7.20
C ALA A 46 -6.39 -6.95 6.91
N ASP A 47 -6.21 -7.29 5.64
CA ASP A 47 -5.27 -8.36 5.25
C ASP A 47 -3.84 -7.86 5.26
N ALA A 48 -3.67 -6.57 4.96
CA ALA A 48 -2.40 -5.86 5.02
C ALA A 48 -2.61 -4.42 5.48
N ILE A 49 -1.54 -3.81 5.99
CA ILE A 49 -1.42 -2.35 6.14
C ILE A 49 -0.52 -1.79 5.05
N GLU A 50 -0.77 -0.57 4.66
CA GLU A 50 0.14 0.21 3.84
C GLU A 50 0.66 1.39 4.67
N LEU A 51 1.91 1.81 4.43
CA LEU A 51 2.58 2.89 5.14
C LEU A 51 3.67 3.55 4.30
N ASP A 52 3.94 4.82 4.57
CA ASP A 52 4.86 5.67 3.83
C ASP A 52 6.20 5.82 4.55
N LEU A 53 7.32 5.74 3.84
CA LEU A 53 8.67 5.78 4.41
C LEU A 53 9.50 6.96 3.90
N TRP A 54 10.03 7.72 4.85
CA TRP A 54 11.08 8.73 4.64
C TRP A 54 12.33 8.39 5.46
N LEU A 55 13.46 8.98 5.07
CA LEU A 55 14.65 9.07 5.93
C LEU A 55 14.65 10.39 6.68
N SER A 56 14.88 10.35 7.99
CA SER A 56 15.27 11.52 8.79
C SER A 56 16.71 11.97 8.44
N ARG A 57 17.08 13.16 8.88
CA ARG A 57 18.43 13.72 8.66
C ARG A 57 19.56 12.83 9.20
N ASP A 58 19.30 12.10 10.27
CA ASP A 58 20.23 11.17 10.91
C ASP A 58 20.00 9.71 10.49
N GLY A 59 19.29 9.48 9.35
CA GLY A 59 19.19 8.20 8.67
C GLY A 59 18.23 7.19 9.29
N ARG A 60 17.22 7.61 10.09
CA ARG A 60 16.19 6.71 10.63
C ARG A 60 15.00 6.61 9.66
N LEU A 61 14.40 5.43 9.56
CA LEU A 61 13.17 5.24 8.79
C LEU A 61 11.98 5.77 9.60
N VAL A 62 11.38 6.83 9.07
CA VAL A 62 10.24 7.53 9.65
C VAL A 62 8.98 7.19 8.86
N VAL A 63 7.90 6.80 9.56
CA VAL A 63 6.63 6.48 8.92
C VAL A 63 5.78 7.75 8.82
N PHE A 64 5.76 8.37 7.63
CA PHE A 64 5.09 9.65 7.38
C PHE A 64 4.81 9.86 5.90
N HIS A 65 3.68 10.49 5.53
CA HIS A 65 3.29 10.65 4.13
C HIS A 65 3.93 11.86 3.44
N ASP A 66 3.74 13.04 4.01
CA ASP A 66 4.13 14.29 3.36
C ASP A 66 5.65 14.51 3.45
N ALA A 67 6.21 15.25 2.50
CA ALA A 67 7.63 15.61 2.56
C ALA A 67 7.96 16.54 3.74
N ASP A 68 6.97 17.26 4.27
CA ASP A 68 7.12 18.13 5.45
C ASP A 68 6.06 17.87 6.52
N ALA A 69 6.31 18.30 7.75
CA ALA A 69 5.43 18.05 8.88
C ALA A 69 4.33 19.11 9.07
N LYS A 70 4.08 19.99 8.08
CA LYS A 70 3.16 21.15 8.24
C LYS A 70 1.71 20.71 8.44
N ARG A 71 1.18 19.83 7.57
CA ARG A 71 -0.23 19.43 7.60
C ARG A 71 -0.60 18.67 8.87
N ILE A 72 0.26 17.78 9.31
CA ILE A 72 -0.01 16.87 10.43
C ILE A 72 0.37 17.52 11.77
N ALA A 73 1.56 18.12 11.86
CA ALA A 73 2.13 18.60 13.13
C ALA A 73 2.28 20.13 13.22
N GLY A 74 1.86 20.88 12.21
CA GLY A 74 1.97 22.34 12.17
C GLY A 74 3.39 22.87 11.97
N VAL A 75 4.38 22.01 11.71
CA VAL A 75 5.80 22.34 11.59
C VAL A 75 6.21 22.38 10.11
N PRO A 76 6.52 23.55 9.51
CA PRO A 76 6.87 23.66 8.09
C PRO A 76 8.34 23.31 7.83
N ARG A 77 8.77 22.12 8.26
CA ARG A 77 10.09 21.56 8.03
C ARG A 77 9.98 20.19 7.36
N LYS A 78 10.88 19.90 6.41
CA LYS A 78 10.91 18.60 5.75
C LYS A 78 11.34 17.51 6.73
N ILE A 79 10.77 16.32 6.58
CA ILE A 79 11.15 15.14 7.38
C ILE A 79 12.66 14.83 7.22
N ALA A 80 13.18 14.97 6.00
CA ALA A 80 14.61 14.78 5.73
C ALA A 80 15.54 15.81 6.41
N ASP A 81 15.01 16.96 6.87
CA ASP A 81 15.78 17.99 7.58
C ASP A 81 15.67 17.87 9.11
N LEU A 82 14.86 16.92 9.61
CA LEU A 82 14.65 16.65 11.02
C LEU A 82 15.47 15.43 11.46
N THR A 83 16.11 15.50 12.61
CA THR A 83 16.62 14.30 13.29
C THR A 83 15.49 13.48 13.87
N TRP A 84 15.73 12.21 14.14
CA TRP A 84 14.76 11.36 14.83
C TRP A 84 14.30 11.95 16.17
N ALA A 85 15.22 12.52 16.93
CA ALA A 85 14.88 13.18 18.19
C ALA A 85 13.91 14.36 18.01
N GLU A 86 14.06 15.15 16.94
CA GLU A 86 13.11 16.22 16.60
C GLU A 86 11.76 15.65 16.11
N VAL A 87 11.75 14.60 15.29
CA VAL A 87 10.52 13.93 14.79
C VAL A 87 9.70 13.37 15.96
N GLN A 88 10.33 12.79 16.96
CA GLN A 88 9.65 12.24 18.14
C GLN A 88 8.90 13.29 18.98
N GLN A 89 9.20 14.58 18.85
CA GLN A 89 8.48 15.66 19.56
C GLN A 89 7.19 16.07 18.84
N LEU A 90 7.00 15.68 17.60
CA LEU A 90 5.85 16.05 16.80
C LEU A 90 4.59 15.28 17.25
N ASP A 91 3.46 16.00 17.32
CA ASP A 91 2.16 15.41 17.57
C ASP A 91 1.54 15.00 16.21
N ALA A 92 1.37 13.71 16.03
CA ALA A 92 0.79 13.15 14.79
C ALA A 92 -0.71 12.87 14.91
N GLY A 93 -1.34 13.13 16.05
CA GLY A 93 -2.72 12.73 16.31
C GLY A 93 -3.72 13.86 16.44
N SER A 94 -3.35 14.99 17.06
CA SER A 94 -4.28 16.10 17.40
C SER A 94 -5.00 16.69 16.18
N TRP A 95 -4.38 16.67 15.01
CA TRP A 95 -5.00 17.14 13.75
C TRP A 95 -6.23 16.33 13.35
N LYS A 96 -6.23 15.04 13.70
CA LYS A 96 -7.32 14.11 13.37
C LYS A 96 -8.50 14.24 14.34
N ASN A 97 -8.21 14.15 15.62
CA ASN A 97 -9.18 14.29 16.70
C ASN A 97 -8.45 14.47 18.04
N ALA A 98 -9.05 15.21 18.99
CA ALA A 98 -8.48 15.48 20.32
C ALA A 98 -8.15 14.20 21.12
N GLN A 99 -8.89 13.10 20.90
CA GLN A 99 -8.63 11.81 21.55
C GLN A 99 -7.26 11.22 21.21
N PHE A 100 -6.68 11.60 20.08
CA PHE A 100 -5.37 11.14 19.62
C PHE A 100 -4.24 12.13 19.97
N LYS A 101 -4.52 13.11 20.82
CA LYS A 101 -3.49 14.06 21.27
C LYS A 101 -2.30 13.32 21.89
N GLY A 102 -1.10 13.64 21.40
CA GLY A 102 0.13 13.02 21.87
C GLY A 102 0.53 11.75 21.14
N GLU A 103 -0.26 11.28 20.15
CA GLU A 103 0.17 10.21 19.23
C GLU A 103 1.45 10.65 18.52
N ARG A 104 2.42 9.74 18.40
CA ARG A 104 3.74 10.03 17.86
C ARG A 104 3.93 9.45 16.48
N ILE A 105 4.81 10.07 15.69
CA ILE A 105 5.29 9.51 14.42
C ILE A 105 6.17 8.30 14.75
N PRO A 106 5.85 7.08 14.25
CA PRO A 106 6.64 5.89 14.55
C PRO A 106 7.83 5.72 13.59
N THR A 107 8.78 4.89 13.97
CA THR A 107 9.73 4.28 13.04
C THR A 107 9.14 3.03 12.41
N LEU A 108 9.75 2.56 11.31
CA LEU A 108 9.34 1.30 10.68
C LEU A 108 9.45 0.11 11.65
N GLU A 109 10.47 0.07 12.50
CA GLU A 109 10.67 -1.01 13.48
C GLU A 109 9.44 -1.17 14.39
N PHE A 110 8.87 -0.07 14.89
CA PHE A 110 7.68 -0.13 15.75
C PHE A 110 6.46 -0.67 14.97
N ILE A 111 6.26 -0.26 13.73
CA ILE A 111 5.15 -0.76 12.91
C ILE A 111 5.31 -2.26 12.63
N LEU A 112 6.51 -2.71 12.26
CA LEU A 112 6.75 -4.13 11.98
C LEU A 112 6.43 -5.05 13.18
N MET A 113 6.55 -4.54 14.41
CA MET A 113 6.18 -5.29 15.62
C MET A 113 4.67 -5.48 15.78
N THR A 114 3.84 -4.63 15.18
CA THR A 114 2.37 -4.73 15.28
C THR A 114 1.76 -5.77 14.34
N ILE A 115 2.49 -6.21 13.30
CA ILE A 115 1.95 -7.07 12.25
C ILE A 115 1.63 -8.46 12.82
N PRO A 116 0.37 -8.91 12.83
CA PRO A 116 0.02 -10.24 13.29
C PRO A 116 0.56 -11.32 12.35
N LYS A 117 0.72 -12.54 12.87
CA LYS A 117 1.12 -13.70 12.03
C LYS A 117 0.16 -13.90 10.86
N GLY A 118 0.71 -14.04 9.66
CA GLY A 118 -0.07 -14.25 8.44
C GLY A 118 -0.67 -12.96 7.83
N ARG A 119 -0.39 -11.79 8.41
CA ARG A 119 -0.73 -10.50 7.84
C ARG A 119 0.48 -9.87 7.18
N ARG A 120 0.25 -8.83 6.35
CA ARG A 120 1.28 -8.20 5.51
C ARG A 120 1.43 -6.70 5.78
N ALA A 121 2.60 -6.16 5.39
CA ALA A 121 2.81 -4.73 5.27
C ALA A 121 3.28 -4.36 3.86
N VAL A 122 2.72 -3.29 3.32
CA VAL A 122 3.08 -2.68 2.04
C VAL A 122 3.81 -1.37 2.35
N LEU A 123 5.08 -1.30 1.98
CA LEU A 123 6.00 -0.22 2.35
C LEU A 123 6.18 0.72 1.16
N GLU A 124 5.63 1.94 1.21
CA GLU A 124 5.87 2.94 0.17
C GLU A 124 7.16 3.70 0.42
N ILE A 125 8.09 3.62 -0.51
CA ILE A 125 9.30 4.46 -0.51
C ILE A 125 8.94 5.83 -1.11
N LYS A 126 9.04 6.90 -0.30
CA LYS A 126 8.73 8.28 -0.68
C LYS A 126 9.96 9.08 -1.15
N CYS A 127 11.16 8.65 -0.81
CA CYS A 127 12.43 9.31 -1.15
C CYS A 127 13.24 8.55 -2.20
N GLY A 128 14.49 8.93 -2.42
CA GLY A 128 15.38 8.30 -3.39
C GLY A 128 15.95 6.95 -2.93
N PRO A 129 16.84 6.35 -3.76
CA PRO A 129 17.46 5.05 -3.46
C PRO A 129 18.33 5.04 -2.21
N GLU A 130 18.69 6.19 -1.67
CA GLU A 130 19.47 6.35 -0.43
C GLU A 130 18.81 5.72 0.80
N ILE A 131 17.49 5.43 0.74
CA ILE A 131 16.76 4.73 1.80
C ILE A 131 17.13 3.25 1.91
N VAL A 132 17.55 2.63 0.80
CA VAL A 132 17.67 1.16 0.69
C VAL A 132 18.63 0.54 1.71
N PRO A 133 19.80 1.12 2.01
CA PRO A 133 20.71 0.55 3.02
C PRO A 133 20.09 0.46 4.42
N GLU A 134 19.38 1.52 4.86
CA GLU A 134 18.73 1.52 6.17
C GLU A 134 17.50 0.59 6.17
N LEU A 135 16.73 0.57 5.08
CA LEU A 135 15.63 -0.38 4.92
C LEU A 135 16.14 -1.82 5.06
N LYS A 136 17.29 -2.15 4.44
CA LYS A 136 17.92 -3.47 4.56
C LYS A 136 18.28 -3.80 6.01
N ARG A 137 18.86 -2.87 6.73
CA ARG A 137 19.21 -3.04 8.14
C ARG A 137 17.96 -3.35 9.00
N VAL A 138 16.89 -2.55 8.82
CA VAL A 138 15.65 -2.67 9.60
C VAL A 138 14.92 -3.98 9.28
N LEU A 139 14.76 -4.32 7.99
CA LEU A 139 14.07 -5.55 7.59
C LEU A 139 14.82 -6.80 8.04
N ALA A 140 16.15 -6.82 7.97
CA ALA A 140 16.96 -7.93 8.48
C ALA A 140 16.80 -8.12 10.00
N ALA A 141 16.75 -7.01 10.76
CA ALA A 141 16.56 -7.04 12.21
C ALA A 141 15.14 -7.49 12.62
N SER A 142 14.12 -7.21 11.80
CA SER A 142 12.73 -7.51 12.09
C SER A 142 12.40 -9.01 12.08
N LYS A 143 13.24 -9.83 11.41
CA LYS A 143 13.02 -11.26 11.17
C LYS A 143 11.68 -11.59 10.48
N ARG A 144 11.06 -10.62 9.82
CA ARG A 144 9.83 -10.82 9.04
C ARG A 144 10.12 -11.63 7.79
N SER A 145 9.21 -12.53 7.46
CA SER A 145 9.29 -13.26 6.20
C SER A 145 9.12 -12.30 5.02
N PRO A 146 9.89 -12.45 3.93
CA PRO A 146 9.66 -11.67 2.70
C PRO A 146 8.22 -11.71 2.20
N ARG A 147 7.50 -12.81 2.44
CA ARG A 147 6.08 -12.98 2.05
C ARG A 147 5.11 -12.11 2.86
N GLU A 148 5.53 -11.64 4.03
CA GLU A 148 4.75 -10.70 4.86
C GLU A 148 4.97 -9.24 4.44
N LEU A 149 5.79 -8.99 3.42
CA LEU A 149 6.19 -7.65 2.99
C LEU A 149 5.92 -7.46 1.50
N ALA A 150 5.63 -6.22 1.12
CA ALA A 150 5.69 -5.73 -0.24
C ALA A 150 6.27 -4.32 -0.23
N ILE A 151 6.91 -3.90 -1.34
CA ILE A 151 7.48 -2.57 -1.48
C ILE A 151 6.84 -1.90 -2.69
N ILE A 152 6.45 -0.64 -2.53
CA ILE A 152 5.85 0.17 -3.58
C ILE A 152 6.56 1.52 -3.66
N SER A 153 6.55 2.15 -4.82
CA SER A 153 7.05 3.53 -4.98
C SER A 153 6.57 4.14 -6.30
N PHE A 154 6.36 5.46 -6.30
CA PHE A 154 6.27 6.28 -7.52
C PHE A 154 7.66 6.54 -8.13
N ASN A 155 8.70 6.53 -7.29
CA ASN A 155 10.07 6.70 -7.74
C ASN A 155 10.60 5.37 -8.30
N PHE A 156 10.70 5.30 -9.63
CA PHE A 156 11.13 4.10 -10.33
C PHE A 156 12.53 3.64 -9.92
N GLU A 157 13.48 4.57 -9.75
CA GLU A 157 14.86 4.23 -9.41
C GLU A 157 14.97 3.70 -7.97
N SER A 158 14.19 4.26 -7.03
CA SER A 158 14.10 3.74 -5.66
C SER A 158 13.51 2.33 -5.64
N LEU A 159 12.44 2.10 -6.41
CA LEU A 159 11.81 0.78 -6.49
C LEU A 159 12.75 -0.24 -7.15
N LYS A 160 13.50 0.16 -8.19
CA LYS A 160 14.48 -0.70 -8.87
C LYS A 160 15.64 -1.07 -7.95
N ALA A 161 16.24 -0.11 -7.27
CA ALA A 161 17.32 -0.36 -6.31
C ALA A 161 16.86 -1.27 -5.16
N SER A 162 15.62 -1.06 -4.69
CA SER A 162 14.98 -1.93 -3.69
C SER A 162 14.78 -3.35 -4.24
N ARG A 163 14.30 -3.50 -5.48
CA ARG A 163 14.10 -4.81 -6.13
C ARG A 163 15.40 -5.60 -6.28
N GLU A 164 16.47 -4.94 -6.60
CA GLU A 164 17.82 -5.53 -6.69
C GLU A 164 18.34 -6.00 -5.31
N THR A 165 18.01 -5.25 -4.26
CA THR A 165 18.44 -5.54 -2.87
C THR A 165 17.59 -6.62 -2.18
N PHE A 166 16.28 -6.67 -2.48
CA PHE A 166 15.30 -7.57 -1.86
C PHE A 166 14.59 -8.43 -2.91
N PRO A 167 15.29 -9.36 -3.57
CA PRO A 167 14.70 -10.14 -4.67
C PRO A 167 13.52 -11.04 -4.24
N GLU A 168 13.41 -11.37 -2.96
CA GLU A 168 12.34 -12.22 -2.40
C GLU A 168 11.08 -11.45 -1.97
N ILE A 169 11.15 -10.11 -1.90
CA ILE A 169 10.01 -9.26 -1.54
C ILE A 169 9.27 -8.85 -2.82
N GLU A 170 7.94 -8.78 -2.76
CA GLU A 170 7.14 -8.29 -3.88
C GLU A 170 7.31 -6.78 -4.06
N HIS A 171 7.46 -6.34 -5.32
CA HIS A 171 7.60 -4.93 -5.68
C HIS A 171 6.54 -4.54 -6.69
N TYR A 172 5.81 -3.43 -6.42
CA TYR A 172 4.75 -2.94 -7.29
C TYR A 172 4.98 -1.47 -7.65
N PHE A 173 4.96 -1.18 -8.94
CA PHE A 173 5.18 0.18 -9.43
C PHE A 173 3.90 1.01 -9.27
N LEU A 174 3.96 2.08 -8.46
CA LEU A 174 2.88 3.03 -8.26
C LEU A 174 2.72 3.95 -9.47
N HIS A 175 1.48 4.15 -9.92
CA HIS A 175 1.21 5.12 -10.96
C HIS A 175 -0.16 5.77 -10.86
N SER A 176 -0.20 7.12 -10.93
CA SER A 176 -1.42 7.91 -11.00
C SER A 176 -1.95 7.99 -12.43
N TYR A 177 -3.27 8.19 -12.60
CA TYR A 177 -3.89 8.48 -13.87
C TYR A 177 -4.05 9.99 -14.06
N LYS A 178 -2.93 10.67 -14.28
CA LYS A 178 -2.90 12.13 -14.48
C LYS A 178 -2.24 12.45 -15.81
N LYS A 179 -2.71 13.51 -16.46
CA LYS A 179 -2.06 14.01 -17.68
C LYS A 179 -0.62 14.43 -17.36
N ASP A 180 0.28 14.06 -18.24
CA ASP A 180 1.65 14.54 -18.23
C ASP A 180 1.64 16.06 -18.50
N PRO A 181 2.25 16.90 -17.63
CA PRO A 181 2.20 18.35 -17.79
C PRO A 181 2.86 18.87 -19.07
N ALA A 182 3.84 18.14 -19.62
CA ALA A 182 4.58 18.57 -20.81
C ALA A 182 3.85 18.18 -22.09
N THR A 183 3.15 17.03 -22.12
CA THR A 183 2.52 16.51 -23.33
C THR A 183 0.99 16.62 -23.32
N GLY A 184 0.38 16.85 -22.18
CA GLY A 184 -1.07 16.88 -21.99
C GLY A 184 -1.75 15.51 -22.14
N LYS A 185 -1.00 14.41 -22.32
CA LYS A 185 -1.52 13.07 -22.53
C LYS A 185 -1.65 12.29 -21.23
N PHE A 186 -2.67 11.44 -21.15
CA PHE A 186 -2.77 10.45 -20.09
C PHE A 186 -1.72 9.34 -20.29
N PRO A 187 -1.26 8.69 -19.20
CA PRO A 187 -0.37 7.56 -19.32
C PRO A 187 -1.06 6.38 -20.03
N GLU A 188 -0.26 5.59 -20.74
CA GLU A 188 -0.70 4.38 -21.43
C GLU A 188 -0.29 3.12 -20.66
N LEU A 189 -1.13 2.09 -20.70
CA LEU A 189 -0.89 0.85 -19.95
C LEU A 189 0.30 0.05 -20.51
N LYS A 190 0.40 -0.12 -21.83
CA LYS A 190 1.43 -0.96 -22.46
C LYS A 190 2.88 -0.54 -22.14
N PRO A 191 3.25 0.76 -22.25
CA PRO A 191 4.58 1.21 -21.82
C PRO A 191 4.84 0.96 -20.32
N LEU A 192 3.81 1.09 -19.47
CA LEU A 192 3.93 0.86 -18.04
C LEU A 192 4.20 -0.61 -17.73
N ILE A 193 3.46 -1.53 -18.38
CA ILE A 193 3.69 -2.98 -18.32
C ILE A 193 5.13 -3.31 -18.74
N ALA A 194 5.56 -2.84 -19.92
CA ALA A 194 6.90 -3.10 -20.44
C ALA A 194 8.00 -2.62 -19.47
N ARG A 195 7.79 -1.44 -18.86
CA ARG A 195 8.73 -0.88 -17.89
C ARG A 195 8.81 -1.72 -16.61
N ALA A 196 7.65 -2.19 -16.10
CA ALA A 196 7.59 -3.04 -14.92
C ALA A 196 8.26 -4.41 -15.18
N GLN A 197 8.02 -5.02 -16.35
CA GLN A 197 8.65 -6.28 -16.76
C GLN A 197 10.18 -6.14 -16.89
N ALA A 198 10.66 -5.08 -17.55
CA ALA A 198 12.09 -4.83 -17.71
C ALA A 198 12.82 -4.69 -16.36
N ALA A 199 12.17 -4.11 -15.35
CA ALA A 199 12.68 -3.99 -13.99
C ALA A 199 12.40 -5.24 -13.12
N ARG A 200 11.74 -6.27 -13.66
CA ARG A 200 11.32 -7.49 -12.95
C ARG A 200 10.47 -7.19 -11.72
N PHE A 201 9.62 -6.19 -11.76
CA PHE A 201 8.64 -5.94 -10.72
C PHE A 201 7.55 -7.02 -10.76
N HIS A 202 6.90 -7.24 -9.62
CA HIS A 202 5.84 -8.24 -9.48
C HIS A 202 4.48 -7.76 -9.98
N GLY A 203 4.32 -6.44 -10.15
CA GLY A 203 3.08 -5.88 -10.64
C GLY A 203 3.02 -4.36 -10.64
N LEU A 204 1.80 -3.89 -10.84
CA LEU A 204 1.43 -2.49 -10.84
C LEU A 204 0.52 -2.20 -9.65
N ASN A 205 0.64 -1.00 -9.08
CA ASN A 205 -0.28 -0.47 -8.08
C ASN A 205 -0.84 0.86 -8.60
N LEU A 206 -2.06 0.84 -9.15
CA LEU A 206 -2.61 1.93 -9.94
C LEU A 206 -3.69 2.70 -9.18
N HIS A 207 -3.76 4.02 -9.41
CA HIS A 207 -4.88 4.84 -8.92
C HIS A 207 -6.19 4.37 -9.55
N PHE A 208 -7.30 4.39 -8.79
CA PHE A 208 -8.60 3.89 -9.26
C PHE A 208 -9.21 4.68 -10.43
N ASP A 209 -8.68 5.86 -10.77
CA ASP A 209 -9.08 6.66 -11.95
C ASP A 209 -8.62 6.03 -13.28
N TRP A 210 -7.69 5.08 -13.27
CA TRP A 210 -7.38 4.31 -14.46
C TRP A 210 -8.65 3.62 -14.98
N PRO A 211 -8.85 3.47 -16.29
CA PRO A 211 -10.03 2.84 -16.87
C PRO A 211 -10.00 1.31 -16.67
N VAL A 212 -9.96 0.89 -15.40
CA VAL A 212 -9.82 -0.51 -15.01
C VAL A 212 -11.14 -1.24 -15.22
N ASP A 213 -11.13 -2.17 -16.16
CA ASP A 213 -12.15 -3.19 -16.39
C ASP A 213 -11.52 -4.59 -16.42
N ASP A 214 -12.29 -5.61 -16.70
CA ASP A 214 -11.83 -7.01 -16.79
C ASP A 214 -10.81 -7.23 -17.93
N ARG A 215 -10.91 -6.51 -19.05
CA ARG A 215 -9.96 -6.57 -20.16
C ARG A 215 -8.61 -5.96 -19.74
N PHE A 216 -8.66 -4.81 -19.07
CA PHE A 216 -7.48 -4.13 -18.55
C PHE A 216 -6.72 -5.04 -17.56
N VAL A 217 -7.44 -5.65 -16.60
CA VAL A 217 -6.84 -6.57 -15.62
C VAL A 217 -6.25 -7.80 -16.31
N ARG A 218 -6.97 -8.39 -17.29
CA ARG A 218 -6.42 -9.51 -18.09
C ARG A 218 -5.14 -9.13 -18.83
N GLU A 219 -5.06 -7.92 -19.40
CA GLU A 219 -3.83 -7.45 -20.08
C GLU A 219 -2.64 -7.40 -19.12
N VAL A 220 -2.82 -6.85 -17.91
CA VAL A 220 -1.77 -6.84 -16.86
C VAL A 220 -1.38 -8.26 -16.46
N LYS A 221 -2.36 -9.12 -16.17
CA LYS A 221 -2.11 -10.50 -15.72
C LYS A 221 -1.50 -11.39 -16.79
N SER A 222 -1.85 -11.19 -18.06
CA SER A 222 -1.24 -11.90 -19.19
C SER A 222 0.23 -11.55 -19.38
N ALA A 223 0.67 -10.40 -18.89
CA ALA A 223 2.06 -9.99 -18.83
C ALA A 223 2.84 -10.59 -17.63
N GLY A 224 2.18 -11.46 -16.83
CA GLY A 224 2.76 -12.05 -15.62
C GLY A 224 2.79 -11.11 -14.42
N LEU A 225 2.04 -10.01 -14.44
CA LEU A 225 2.03 -9.00 -13.38
C LEU A 225 0.74 -9.10 -12.54
N LYS A 226 0.88 -8.86 -11.23
CA LYS A 226 -0.26 -8.60 -10.34
C LYS A 226 -0.74 -7.17 -10.47
N MET A 227 -2.00 -6.93 -10.11
CA MET A 227 -2.61 -5.61 -10.16
C MET A 227 -3.25 -5.23 -8.83
N LEU A 228 -2.71 -4.20 -8.20
CA LEU A 228 -3.23 -3.55 -7.00
C LEU A 228 -3.85 -2.20 -7.38
N VAL A 229 -4.85 -1.76 -6.62
CA VAL A 229 -5.52 -0.46 -6.86
C VAL A 229 -5.65 0.35 -5.56
N TRP A 230 -5.44 1.67 -5.63
CA TRP A 230 -5.50 2.64 -4.54
C TRP A 230 -6.17 3.96 -4.96
N THR A 231 -6.68 4.81 -4.11
CA THR A 231 -7.26 4.53 -2.80
C THR A 231 -8.77 4.51 -2.96
N VAL A 232 -9.39 3.39 -2.64
CA VAL A 232 -10.81 3.15 -2.96
C VAL A 232 -11.66 3.24 -1.70
N ASN A 233 -12.51 4.26 -1.64
CA ASN A 233 -13.42 4.52 -0.52
C ASN A 233 -14.89 4.56 -0.95
N ASP A 234 -15.19 4.06 -2.15
CA ASP A 234 -16.54 3.94 -2.72
C ASP A 234 -16.89 2.47 -2.97
N ALA A 235 -18.07 2.04 -2.53
CA ALA A 235 -18.50 0.64 -2.61
C ALA A 235 -18.74 0.15 -4.04
N ALA A 236 -19.29 1.01 -4.92
CA ALA A 236 -19.56 0.63 -6.30
C ALA A 236 -18.25 0.46 -7.08
N VAL A 237 -17.29 1.36 -6.86
CA VAL A 237 -15.93 1.27 -7.43
C VAL A 237 -15.24 0.00 -6.93
N ALA A 238 -15.30 -0.27 -5.62
CA ALA A 238 -14.67 -1.46 -5.04
C ALA A 238 -15.24 -2.76 -5.61
N LYS A 239 -16.58 -2.88 -5.71
CA LYS A 239 -17.25 -4.05 -6.30
C LYS A 239 -16.88 -4.24 -7.76
N ARG A 240 -16.84 -3.15 -8.54
CA ARG A 240 -16.43 -3.19 -9.95
C ARG A 240 -14.99 -3.70 -10.10
N LEU A 241 -14.06 -3.17 -9.29
CA LEU A 241 -12.65 -3.57 -9.33
C LEU A 241 -12.44 -5.02 -8.88
N ALA A 242 -13.10 -5.44 -7.80
CA ALA A 242 -13.07 -6.83 -7.34
C ALA A 242 -13.62 -7.79 -8.40
N SER A 243 -14.73 -7.44 -9.06
CA SER A 243 -15.32 -8.21 -10.16
C SER A 243 -14.43 -8.25 -11.39
N ALA A 244 -13.67 -7.18 -11.67
CA ALA A 244 -12.67 -7.16 -12.74
C ALA A 244 -11.45 -8.04 -12.44
N GLY A 245 -11.29 -8.49 -11.18
CA GLY A 245 -10.26 -9.43 -10.77
C GLY A 245 -8.94 -8.80 -10.38
N VAL A 246 -8.93 -7.57 -9.82
CA VAL A 246 -7.72 -7.01 -9.20
C VAL A 246 -7.27 -7.87 -8.02
N ASP A 247 -5.98 -7.89 -7.72
CA ASP A 247 -5.43 -8.74 -6.67
C ASP A 247 -5.60 -8.13 -5.27
N ALA A 248 -5.53 -6.78 -5.18
CA ALA A 248 -5.72 -6.06 -3.92
C ALA A 248 -6.35 -4.67 -4.12
N ILE A 249 -7.06 -4.22 -3.09
CA ILE A 249 -7.64 -2.88 -3.01
C ILE A 249 -7.14 -2.19 -1.73
N THR A 250 -6.52 -1.03 -1.89
CA THR A 250 -6.08 -0.17 -0.81
C THR A 250 -7.18 0.84 -0.48
N THR A 251 -7.55 0.98 0.81
CA THR A 251 -8.65 1.80 1.30
C THR A 251 -8.32 2.45 2.64
N ASP A 252 -8.91 3.61 2.92
CA ASP A 252 -8.83 4.26 4.24
C ASP A 252 -9.75 3.59 5.29
N ARG A 253 -10.69 2.72 4.85
CA ARG A 253 -11.78 2.14 5.65
C ARG A 253 -11.83 0.61 5.52
N PRO A 254 -10.81 -0.13 6.02
CA PRO A 254 -10.67 -1.57 5.72
C PRO A 254 -11.84 -2.41 6.24
N GLY A 255 -12.35 -2.16 7.44
CA GLY A 255 -13.50 -2.87 7.99
C GLY A 255 -14.78 -2.64 7.19
N TRP A 256 -15.07 -1.38 6.86
CA TRP A 256 -16.21 -1.03 6.02
C TRP A 256 -16.10 -1.67 4.62
N LEU A 257 -14.92 -1.59 3.98
CA LEU A 257 -14.75 -2.18 2.65
C LEU A 257 -15.00 -3.70 2.68
N ARG A 258 -14.52 -4.38 3.71
CA ARG A 258 -14.75 -5.83 3.87
C ARG A 258 -16.24 -6.17 3.94
N GLU A 259 -17.04 -5.35 4.59
CA GLU A 259 -18.50 -5.52 4.64
C GLU A 259 -19.16 -5.28 3.28
N GLN A 260 -18.67 -4.31 2.51
CA GLN A 260 -19.21 -4.01 1.18
C GLN A 260 -18.92 -5.10 0.14
N LEU A 261 -17.86 -5.90 0.33
CA LEU A 261 -17.42 -6.94 -0.61
C LEU A 261 -17.90 -8.36 -0.22
N ARG A 262 -18.63 -8.48 0.88
CA ARG A 262 -19.36 -9.70 1.25
C ARG A 262 -20.64 -9.81 0.42
#